data_03874c60c4c68588651b1a4db6a9a74b
#
_entry.id   03874c60c4c68588651b1a4db6a9a74b
#
_cell.length_a   1.000
_cell.length_b   1.000
_cell.length_c   1.000
_cell.angle_alpha   90.00
_cell.angle_beta   90.00
_cell.angle_gamma   90.00
#
_symmetry.space_group_name_H-M   'P 1'
#
loop_
_entity.id
_entity.type
_entity.pdbx_description
1 polymer ?
#
loop_
_entity_poly.entity_id
_entity_poly.type
_entity_poly.pdbx_seq_one_letter_code
_entity_poly.pdbx_strand_id
1 'polypeptide(L)'
;MGFVNTASGQASTAMGFNTTASGDYSTAMGLYTTASGYSATALGNSTTASGNYSTAMGSQSKALHAGTFVWADTQFPDFASTGDNQFCVRANG
;
A
#
# COMPACT_ATOMS: atom_id res chain seq x y z
N MET A 1 5.80 7.74 -13.09
CA MET A 1 5.74 9.20 -13.21
C MET A 1 6.05 9.83 -11.87
N GLY A 2 6.79 10.95 -11.87
CA GLY A 2 7.22 11.59 -10.64
C GLY A 2 8.69 11.34 -10.38
N PHE A 3 9.08 11.21 -9.11
CA PHE A 3 10.48 11.22 -8.71
C PHE A 3 10.85 9.90 -8.03
N VAL A 4 11.83 9.20 -8.60
CA VAL A 4 12.36 7.93 -8.08
C VAL A 4 11.24 6.90 -7.88
N ASN A 5 10.48 6.64 -8.94
CA ASN A 5 9.42 5.65 -8.88
C ASN A 5 9.83 4.40 -9.64
N THR A 6 9.45 3.23 -9.14
CA THR A 6 9.79 1.95 -9.75
C THR A 6 8.52 1.14 -9.96
N ALA A 7 8.20 0.86 -11.21
CA ALA A 7 7.08 -0.02 -11.56
C ALA A 7 7.67 -1.24 -12.25
N SER A 8 8.04 -2.26 -11.48
CA SER A 8 8.74 -3.44 -12.02
C SER A 8 7.83 -4.65 -12.20
N GLY A 9 6.64 -4.64 -11.63
CA GLY A 9 5.68 -5.70 -11.84
C GLY A 9 5.02 -5.62 -13.21
N GLN A 10 4.48 -6.75 -13.69
CA GLN A 10 3.76 -6.78 -14.95
C GLN A 10 2.51 -5.90 -14.84
N ALA A 11 2.35 -4.96 -15.78
CA ALA A 11 1.22 -4.04 -15.80
C ALA A 11 1.06 -3.28 -14.48
N SER A 12 2.18 -2.89 -13.87
CA SER A 12 2.16 -2.16 -12.60
C SER A 12 2.20 -0.65 -12.85
N THR A 13 1.77 0.11 -11.85
CA THR A 13 1.75 1.57 -11.92
C THR A 13 2.40 2.15 -10.66
N ALA A 14 3.38 3.04 -10.85
CA ALA A 14 4.05 3.72 -9.74
C ALA A 14 4.11 5.22 -10.05
N MET A 15 3.50 6.04 -9.20
CA MET A 15 3.42 7.48 -9.41
C MET A 15 3.60 8.21 -8.09
N GLY A 16 4.38 9.29 -8.13
CA GLY A 16 4.60 10.11 -6.95
C GLY A 16 6.07 10.25 -6.63
N PHE A 17 6.44 10.05 -5.36
CA PHE A 17 7.81 10.20 -4.88
C PHE A 17 8.22 8.95 -4.12
N ASN A 18 9.27 8.26 -4.58
CA ASN A 18 9.77 7.04 -3.98
C ASN A 18 8.69 5.97 -3.84
N THR A 19 7.93 5.75 -4.90
CA THR A 19 6.92 4.71 -4.91
C THR A 19 7.46 3.46 -5.59
N THR A 20 7.04 2.30 -5.12
CA THR A 20 7.48 1.03 -5.69
C THR A 20 6.27 0.13 -5.91
N ALA A 21 6.02 -0.23 -7.16
CA ALA A 21 4.98 -1.18 -7.53
C ALA A 21 5.66 -2.39 -8.14
N SER A 22 6.05 -3.35 -7.30
CA SER A 22 6.81 -4.52 -7.73
C SER A 22 5.98 -5.78 -7.91
N GLY A 23 4.77 -5.79 -7.39
CA GLY A 23 3.87 -6.90 -7.65
C GLY A 23 3.22 -6.80 -9.01
N ASP A 24 2.87 -7.94 -9.60
CA ASP A 24 2.13 -7.93 -10.87
C ASP A 24 0.76 -7.28 -10.65
N TYR A 25 0.37 -6.42 -11.58
CA TYR A 25 -0.90 -5.69 -11.55
C TYR A 25 -1.05 -4.83 -10.30
N SER A 26 0.08 -4.37 -9.73
CA SER A 26 0.05 -3.56 -8.52
C SER A 26 0.03 -2.07 -8.85
N THR A 27 -0.42 -1.28 -7.89
CA THR A 27 -0.46 0.18 -8.03
C THR A 27 0.08 0.83 -6.76
N ALA A 28 1.07 1.70 -6.91
CA ALA A 28 1.65 2.44 -5.78
C ALA A 28 1.67 3.92 -6.15
N MET A 29 0.99 4.74 -5.35
CA MET A 29 0.89 6.17 -5.63
C MET A 29 0.99 6.97 -4.36
N GLY A 30 1.70 8.10 -4.43
CA GLY A 30 1.83 9.01 -3.31
C GLY A 30 3.28 9.19 -2.90
N LEU A 31 3.57 9.08 -1.59
CA LEU A 31 4.88 9.31 -1.02
C LEU A 31 5.32 8.08 -0.23
N TYR A 32 6.45 7.49 -0.62
CA TYR A 32 7.01 6.32 0.05
C TYR A 32 6.02 5.15 0.12
N THR A 33 5.29 4.89 -0.96
CA THR A 33 4.34 3.78 -0.99
C THR A 33 4.97 2.56 -1.65
N THR A 34 4.60 1.37 -1.18
CA THR A 34 5.10 0.11 -1.72
C THR A 34 3.94 -0.86 -1.91
N ALA A 35 3.76 -1.31 -3.15
CA ALA A 35 2.75 -2.31 -3.48
C ALA A 35 3.49 -3.51 -4.07
N SER A 36 3.80 -4.51 -3.23
CA SER A 36 4.59 -5.66 -3.65
C SER A 36 3.78 -6.94 -3.79
N GLY A 37 2.55 -6.96 -3.34
CA GLY A 37 1.69 -8.12 -3.50
C GLY A 37 1.06 -8.17 -4.89
N TYR A 38 0.59 -9.35 -5.28
CA TYR A 38 -0.12 -9.54 -6.54
C TYR A 38 -1.45 -8.77 -6.49
N SER A 39 -1.68 -7.92 -7.48
CA SER A 39 -2.87 -7.07 -7.54
C SER A 39 -3.04 -6.19 -6.30
N ALA A 40 -1.94 -5.76 -5.71
CA ALA A 40 -1.97 -4.94 -4.50
C ALA A 40 -2.05 -3.46 -4.85
N THR A 41 -2.61 -2.68 -3.94
CA THR A 41 -2.74 -1.24 -4.12
C THR A 41 -2.27 -0.51 -2.87
N ALA A 42 -1.33 0.42 -3.02
CA ALA A 42 -0.83 1.23 -1.92
C ALA A 42 -0.91 2.70 -2.30
N LEU A 43 -1.71 3.46 -1.56
CA LEU A 43 -1.95 4.87 -1.82
C LEU A 43 -1.76 5.68 -0.55
N GLY A 44 -1.16 6.85 -0.69
CA GLY A 44 -1.04 7.79 0.43
C GLY A 44 0.39 8.04 0.82
N ASN A 45 0.70 7.97 2.11
CA ASN A 45 2.01 8.30 2.67
C ASN A 45 2.52 7.14 3.50
N SER A 46 3.68 6.60 3.11
CA SER A 46 4.33 5.50 3.84
C SER A 46 3.43 4.27 4.00
N THR A 47 2.68 3.95 2.95
CA THR A 47 1.80 2.78 2.97
C THR A 47 2.49 1.59 2.32
N THR A 48 2.16 0.39 2.78
CA THR A 48 2.70 -0.85 2.24
C THR A 48 1.58 -1.85 2.04
N ALA A 49 1.45 -2.34 0.82
CA ALA A 49 0.49 -3.40 0.50
C ALA A 49 1.29 -4.58 -0.05
N SER A 50 1.71 -5.49 0.85
CA SER A 50 2.56 -6.62 0.49
C SER A 50 1.79 -7.94 0.42
N GLY A 51 0.60 -8.01 0.94
CA GLY A 51 -0.23 -9.18 0.76
C GLY A 51 -0.87 -9.22 -0.62
N ASN A 52 -1.10 -10.41 -1.14
CA ASN A 52 -1.80 -10.55 -2.41
C ASN A 52 -3.23 -10.03 -2.28
N TYR A 53 -3.68 -9.26 -3.27
CA TYR A 53 -5.02 -8.66 -3.29
C TYR A 53 -5.25 -7.71 -2.11
N SER A 54 -4.20 -7.09 -1.61
CA SER A 54 -4.31 -6.20 -0.46
C SER A 54 -4.38 -4.74 -0.91
N THR A 55 -4.95 -3.91 -0.05
CA THR A 55 -5.06 -2.46 -0.28
C THR A 55 -4.68 -1.73 0.99
N ALA A 56 -3.73 -0.80 0.88
CA ALA A 56 -3.29 0.03 2.00
C ALA A 56 -3.43 1.50 1.61
N MET A 57 -4.16 2.27 2.39
CA MET A 57 -4.44 3.67 2.08
C MET A 57 -4.34 4.54 3.33
N GLY A 58 -4.04 5.80 3.12
CA GLY A 58 -3.96 6.77 4.18
C GLY A 58 -2.53 7.05 4.58
N SER A 59 -2.22 7.03 5.88
CA SER A 59 -0.90 7.32 6.41
C SER A 59 -0.39 6.15 7.23
N GLN A 60 0.73 5.57 6.79
CA GLN A 60 1.41 4.49 7.51
C GLN A 60 0.55 3.24 7.70
N SER A 61 -0.33 2.97 6.76
CA SER A 61 -1.11 1.74 6.78
C SER A 61 -0.30 0.61 6.15
N LYS A 62 -0.41 -0.59 6.72
CA LYS A 62 0.38 -1.75 6.31
C LYS A 62 -0.55 -2.94 6.09
N ALA A 63 -0.91 -3.20 4.85
CA ALA A 63 -1.71 -4.36 4.50
C ALA A 63 -0.76 -5.50 4.15
N LEU A 64 -0.36 -6.26 5.16
CA LEU A 64 0.73 -7.23 5.06
C LEU A 64 0.24 -8.65 4.76
N HIS A 65 -1.05 -8.87 4.80
CA HIS A 65 -1.62 -10.20 4.62
C HIS A 65 -2.57 -10.23 3.43
N ALA A 66 -2.80 -11.41 2.90
CA ALA A 66 -3.63 -11.56 1.70
C ALA A 66 -5.08 -11.15 1.96
N GLY A 67 -5.66 -10.47 0.97
CA GLY A 67 -7.07 -10.10 1.01
C GLY A 67 -7.41 -9.04 2.04
N THR A 68 -6.43 -8.24 2.49
CA THR A 68 -6.68 -7.24 3.53
C THR A 68 -6.91 -5.85 2.93
N PHE A 69 -7.70 -5.06 3.62
CA PHE A 69 -7.89 -3.64 3.33
C PHE A 69 -7.57 -2.88 4.61
N VAL A 70 -6.53 -2.02 4.56
CA VAL A 70 -6.09 -1.27 5.73
C VAL A 70 -6.12 0.21 5.40
N TRP A 71 -6.89 0.97 6.16
CA TRP A 71 -6.92 2.42 6.08
C TRP A 71 -6.49 3.01 7.41
N ALA A 72 -5.54 3.94 7.37
CA ALA A 72 -5.04 4.57 8.59
C ALA A 72 -5.06 6.09 8.45
N ASP A 73 -5.50 6.75 9.51
CA ASP A 73 -5.54 8.20 9.58
C ASP A 73 -4.14 8.79 9.86
N THR A 74 -4.08 10.04 10.32
CA THR A 74 -2.80 10.74 10.46
C THR A 74 -2.00 10.36 11.71
N GLN A 75 -2.45 9.40 12.48
CA GLN A 75 -1.76 9.02 13.71
C GLN A 75 -0.49 8.23 13.42
N PHE A 76 0.47 8.30 14.32
CA PHE A 76 1.59 7.37 14.41
C PHE A 76 1.25 6.37 15.51
N PRO A 77 1.85 5.20 15.50
CA PRO A 77 2.77 4.59 14.55
C PRO A 77 2.03 3.89 13.38
N ASP A 78 2.73 2.94 12.74
CA ASP A 78 2.15 2.14 11.66
C ASP A 78 0.89 1.40 12.15
N PHE A 79 -0.04 1.22 11.23
CA PHE A 79 -1.25 0.45 11.49
C PHE A 79 -1.31 -0.70 10.50
N ALA A 80 -1.21 -1.92 11.01
CA ALA A 80 -1.01 -3.10 10.18
C ALA A 80 -2.10 -4.14 10.37
N SER A 81 -2.35 -4.91 9.31
CA SER A 81 -3.18 -6.10 9.41
C SER A 81 -2.47 -7.14 10.29
N THR A 82 -3.25 -8.02 10.91
CA THR A 82 -2.72 -9.08 11.77
C THR A 82 -3.01 -10.48 11.23
N GLY A 83 -3.80 -10.60 10.19
CA GLY A 83 -4.09 -11.87 9.56
C GLY A 83 -4.74 -11.65 8.21
N ASP A 84 -5.00 -12.72 7.48
CA ASP A 84 -5.59 -12.65 6.15
C ASP A 84 -7.05 -12.21 6.21
N ASN A 85 -7.51 -11.58 5.12
CA ASN A 85 -8.92 -11.27 4.90
C ASN A 85 -9.50 -10.34 5.97
N GLN A 86 -8.73 -9.33 6.36
CA GLN A 86 -9.18 -8.35 7.34
C GLN A 86 -9.51 -7.03 6.67
N PHE A 87 -10.48 -6.33 7.23
CA PHE A 87 -10.77 -4.95 6.91
C PHE A 87 -10.46 -4.12 8.15
N CYS A 88 -9.35 -3.37 8.09
CA CYS A 88 -8.82 -2.67 9.26
C CYS A 88 -8.87 -1.17 9.04
N VAL A 89 -9.46 -0.45 9.98
CA VAL A 89 -9.57 1.01 9.92
C VAL A 89 -9.11 1.60 11.24
N ARG A 90 -8.20 2.58 11.13
CA ARG A 90 -7.79 3.40 12.28
C ARG A 90 -8.22 4.83 11.98
N ALA A 91 -9.22 5.31 12.70
CA ALA A 91 -9.75 6.63 12.53
C ALA A 91 -10.05 7.24 13.89
N ASN A 92 -9.60 8.47 14.08
CA ASN A 92 -9.75 9.17 15.36
C ASN A 92 -10.65 10.39 15.14
N GLY A 93 -11.87 10.13 14.85
CA GLY A 93 -12.78 11.22 14.58
C GLY A 93 -14.06 10.71 14.03
#